data_474bedf7db12b4e938bd8e6c12b0162d
#
_entry.id   474bedf7db12b4e938bd8e6c12b0162d
#
_cell.length_a   1.000
_cell.length_b   1.000
_cell.length_c   1.000
_cell.angle_alpha   90.00
_cell.angle_beta   90.00
_cell.angle_gamma   90.00
#
_symmetry.space_group_name_H-M   'P 1'
#
loop_
_entity.id
_entity.type
_entity.pdbx_description
1 polymer ?
#
loop_
_entity_poly.entity_id
_entity_poly.type
_entity_poly.pdbx_seq_one_letter_code
_entity_poly.pdbx_strand_id
1 'polypeptide(L)'
;MLPGSLFCLYLWKEISKLMVEIGIKGKQEIVVTPELTAKHIGSGSVLVFATPAMIALMEKTSLMLVKSHLEEGQETVGTLVNVTHDLAVPVGKTVRCESEVIGVDRRRITFRVAVYYGDSIVGQGTHERFIIDEKKFREKLQ
;
A
#
# COMPACT_ATOMS: atom_id res chain seq x y z
N MET A 1 -34.37 -21.51 5.54
CA MET A 1 -34.51 -20.11 6.01
C MET A 1 -33.68 -19.91 7.26
N LEU A 2 -32.73 -18.99 7.22
CA LEU A 2 -31.89 -18.68 8.38
C LEU A 2 -32.66 -17.83 9.38
N PRO A 3 -32.53 -18.07 10.70
CA PRO A 3 -33.10 -17.18 11.71
C PRO A 3 -32.64 -15.75 11.49
N GLY A 4 -33.50 -14.76 11.76
CA GLY A 4 -33.20 -13.35 11.51
C GLY A 4 -31.89 -12.87 12.11
N SER A 5 -31.50 -13.36 13.31
CA SER A 5 -30.24 -13.03 13.96
C SER A 5 -29.01 -13.58 13.21
N LEU A 6 -29.09 -14.80 12.67
CA LEU A 6 -28.02 -15.39 11.85
C LEU A 6 -27.91 -14.73 10.48
N PHE A 7 -29.03 -14.32 9.89
CA PHE A 7 -29.06 -13.58 8.64
C PHE A 7 -28.41 -12.20 8.80
N CYS A 8 -28.69 -11.49 9.88
CA CYS A 8 -28.03 -10.21 10.19
C CYS A 8 -26.55 -10.37 10.43
N LEU A 9 -26.10 -11.43 11.14
CA LEU A 9 -24.68 -11.73 11.35
C LEU A 9 -23.97 -12.08 10.05
N TYR A 10 -24.63 -12.83 9.16
CA TYR A 10 -24.10 -13.17 7.84
C TYR A 10 -23.93 -11.92 6.98
N LEU A 11 -24.96 -11.08 6.89
CA LEU A 11 -24.88 -9.80 6.15
C LEU A 11 -23.83 -8.89 6.73
N TRP A 12 -23.72 -8.82 8.05
CA TRP A 12 -22.67 -8.01 8.72
C TRP A 12 -21.27 -8.49 8.33
N LYS A 13 -21.03 -9.81 8.34
CA LYS A 13 -19.75 -10.39 7.93
C LYS A 13 -19.42 -10.09 6.47
N GLU A 14 -20.40 -10.19 5.57
CA GLU A 14 -20.19 -9.88 4.16
C GLU A 14 -19.95 -8.38 3.94
N ILE A 15 -20.68 -7.51 4.63
CA ILE A 15 -20.50 -6.06 4.56
C ILE A 15 -19.14 -5.66 5.15
N SER A 16 -18.77 -6.20 6.32
CA SER A 16 -17.48 -5.88 6.96
C SER A 16 -16.29 -6.36 6.15
N LYS A 17 -16.43 -7.45 5.39
CA LYS A 17 -15.40 -7.98 4.50
C LYS A 17 -15.09 -7.03 3.33
N LEU A 18 -16.08 -6.23 2.89
CA LEU A 18 -15.96 -5.29 1.78
C LEU A 18 -15.60 -3.86 2.23
N MET A 19 -15.47 -3.62 3.54
CA MET A 19 -15.14 -2.30 4.05
C MET A 19 -13.67 -2.23 4.46
N VAL A 20 -13.03 -1.13 4.08
CA VAL A 20 -11.67 -0.83 4.58
C VAL A 20 -11.79 -0.39 6.03
N GLU A 21 -11.13 -1.10 6.92
CA GLU A 21 -11.17 -0.83 8.36
C GLU A 21 -9.78 -0.43 8.90
N ILE A 22 -9.78 0.45 9.90
CA ILE A 22 -8.56 0.80 10.64
C ILE A 22 -8.01 -0.46 11.32
N GLY A 23 -6.70 -0.65 11.22
CA GLY A 23 -5.99 -1.75 11.86
C GLY A 23 -5.67 -2.93 10.94
N ILE A 24 -6.22 -2.98 9.73
CA ILE A 24 -5.83 -4.04 8.78
C ILE A 24 -4.38 -3.82 8.34
N LYS A 25 -3.65 -4.92 8.16
CA LYS A 25 -2.21 -4.92 7.88
C LYS A 25 -1.89 -5.80 6.69
N GLY A 26 -0.85 -5.44 5.96
CA GLY A 26 -0.32 -6.22 4.86
C GLY A 26 1.19 -6.07 4.74
N LYS A 27 1.80 -6.97 3.99
CA LYS A 27 3.24 -6.96 3.76
C LYS A 27 3.61 -7.48 2.38
N GLN A 28 4.73 -7.00 1.86
CA GLN A 28 5.33 -7.44 0.61
C GLN A 28 6.85 -7.51 0.79
N GLU A 29 7.47 -8.49 0.15
CA GLU A 29 8.92 -8.60 0.10
C GLU A 29 9.40 -8.50 -1.34
N ILE A 30 10.54 -7.85 -1.55
CA ILE A 30 11.23 -7.83 -2.84
C ILE A 30 12.73 -7.97 -2.65
N VAL A 31 13.40 -8.49 -3.66
CA VAL A 31 14.86 -8.47 -3.77
C VAL A 31 15.25 -7.18 -4.48
N VAL A 32 16.26 -6.48 -3.95
CA VAL A 32 16.80 -5.30 -4.62
C VAL A 32 17.57 -5.76 -5.86
N THR A 33 16.99 -5.56 -7.04
CA THR A 33 17.61 -5.86 -8.33
C THR A 33 18.37 -4.64 -8.85
N PRO A 34 19.27 -4.79 -9.85
CA PRO A 34 19.95 -3.63 -10.47
C PRO A 34 18.98 -2.55 -10.96
N GLU A 35 17.79 -2.95 -11.48
CA GLU A 35 16.78 -2.04 -12.01
C GLU A 35 16.12 -1.18 -10.93
N LEU A 36 16.21 -1.58 -9.66
CA LEU A 36 15.65 -0.86 -8.53
C LEU A 36 16.65 0.07 -7.85
N THR A 37 17.83 0.26 -8.46
CA THR A 37 18.87 1.13 -7.90
C THR A 37 18.69 2.59 -8.29
N ALA A 38 19.21 3.47 -7.44
CA ALA A 38 19.20 4.91 -7.69
C ALA A 38 19.90 5.27 -9.01
N LYS A 39 21.00 4.60 -9.32
CA LYS A 39 21.73 4.81 -10.58
C LYS A 39 20.91 4.43 -11.80
N HIS A 40 20.22 3.28 -11.77
CA HIS A 40 19.39 2.81 -12.89
C HIS A 40 18.17 3.71 -13.11
N ILE A 41 17.47 4.06 -12.03
CA ILE A 41 16.27 4.90 -12.09
C ILE A 41 16.62 6.35 -12.45
N GLY A 42 17.84 6.78 -12.13
CA GLY A 42 18.29 8.16 -12.38
C GLY A 42 18.01 9.13 -11.22
N SER A 43 17.63 8.61 -10.05
CA SER A 43 17.39 9.42 -8.85
C SER A 43 18.64 9.67 -8.01
N GLY A 44 19.75 9.08 -8.41
CA GLY A 44 21.05 9.20 -7.75
C GLY A 44 22.12 8.53 -8.62
N SER A 45 23.34 8.45 -8.12
CA SER A 45 24.50 7.90 -8.85
C SER A 45 25.06 6.63 -8.24
N VAL A 46 24.44 6.10 -7.18
CA VAL A 46 24.94 4.93 -6.45
C VAL A 46 24.06 3.70 -6.69
N LEU A 47 24.67 2.52 -6.66
CA LEU A 47 24.01 1.24 -6.87
C LEU A 47 23.39 0.71 -5.56
N VAL A 48 22.45 1.43 -5.03
CA VAL A 48 21.69 1.09 -3.83
C VAL A 48 20.17 1.20 -4.11
N PHE A 49 19.38 0.55 -3.30
CA PHE A 49 17.91 0.62 -3.39
C PHE A 49 17.44 2.07 -3.47
N ALA A 50 16.76 2.40 -4.56
CA ALA A 50 16.36 3.78 -4.85
C ALA A 50 15.18 4.21 -3.97
N THR A 51 15.17 5.47 -3.53
CA THR A 51 14.03 6.05 -2.82
C THR A 51 12.73 5.93 -3.62
N PRO A 52 12.68 6.26 -4.93
CA PRO A 52 11.45 6.03 -5.72
C PRO A 52 11.01 4.56 -5.76
N ALA A 53 11.95 3.61 -5.80
CA ALA A 53 11.63 2.18 -5.78
C ALA A 53 11.07 1.75 -4.41
N MET A 54 11.60 2.29 -3.32
CA MET A 54 11.06 2.08 -1.97
C MET A 54 9.63 2.63 -1.85
N ILE A 55 9.40 3.82 -2.35
CA ILE A 55 8.07 4.44 -2.37
C ILE A 55 7.10 3.58 -3.20
N ALA A 56 7.52 3.10 -4.37
CA ALA A 56 6.70 2.22 -5.19
C ALA A 56 6.32 0.94 -4.44
N LEU A 57 7.24 0.37 -3.66
CA LEU A 57 6.95 -0.79 -2.81
C LEU A 57 5.94 -0.45 -1.71
N MET A 58 6.07 0.71 -1.08
CA MET A 58 5.12 1.19 -0.07
C MET A 58 3.72 1.38 -0.66
N GLU A 59 3.64 1.99 -1.84
CA GLU A 59 2.38 2.18 -2.56
C GLU A 59 1.74 0.85 -2.96
N LYS A 60 2.53 -0.07 -3.51
CA LYS A 60 2.05 -1.40 -3.91
C LYS A 60 1.55 -2.21 -2.72
N THR A 61 2.27 -2.19 -1.61
CA THR A 61 1.87 -2.90 -0.39
C THR A 61 0.52 -2.37 0.12
N SER A 62 0.35 -1.06 0.13
CA SER A 62 -0.89 -0.41 0.55
C SER A 62 -2.05 -0.66 -0.42
N LEU A 63 -1.78 -0.58 -1.72
CA LEU A 63 -2.75 -0.92 -2.77
C LEU A 63 -3.28 -2.34 -2.59
N MET A 64 -2.37 -3.32 -2.47
CA MET A 64 -2.72 -4.73 -2.34
C MET A 64 -3.46 -5.03 -1.04
N LEU A 65 -3.11 -4.33 0.04
CA LEU A 65 -3.76 -4.48 1.34
C LEU A 65 -5.26 -4.20 1.28
N VAL A 66 -5.66 -3.14 0.59
CA VAL A 66 -7.06 -2.71 0.55
C VAL A 66 -7.85 -3.28 -0.63
N LYS A 67 -7.18 -3.85 -1.62
CA LYS A 67 -7.83 -4.32 -2.85
C LYS A 67 -8.99 -5.29 -2.60
N SER A 68 -8.83 -6.24 -1.68
CA SER A 68 -9.87 -7.21 -1.33
C SER A 68 -11.03 -6.61 -0.52
N HIS A 69 -10.88 -5.39 -0.05
CA HIS A 69 -11.89 -4.66 0.74
C HIS A 69 -12.65 -3.63 -0.09
N LEU A 70 -12.36 -3.52 -1.38
CA LEU A 70 -13.04 -2.61 -2.30
C LEU A 70 -14.19 -3.32 -2.99
N GLU A 71 -15.20 -2.55 -3.39
CA GLU A 71 -16.28 -3.03 -4.25
C GLU A 71 -15.78 -3.20 -5.68
N GLU A 72 -16.50 -4.01 -6.46
CA GLU A 72 -16.22 -4.17 -7.88
C GLU A 72 -16.29 -2.82 -8.60
N GLY A 73 -15.30 -2.55 -9.46
CA GLY A 73 -15.19 -1.28 -10.18
C GLY A 73 -14.48 -0.18 -9.40
N GLN A 74 -14.16 -0.40 -8.14
CA GLN A 74 -13.38 0.53 -7.34
C GLN A 74 -11.89 0.22 -7.42
N GLU A 75 -11.08 1.26 -7.43
CA GLU A 75 -9.63 1.22 -7.33
C GLU A 75 -9.16 2.33 -6.39
N THR A 76 -7.88 2.33 -6.05
CA THR A 76 -7.28 3.45 -5.31
C THR A 76 -6.15 4.07 -6.10
N VAL A 77 -6.00 5.38 -5.94
CA VAL A 77 -4.87 6.15 -6.47
C VAL A 77 -4.09 6.75 -5.31
N GLY A 78 -2.77 6.80 -5.43
CA GLY A 78 -1.92 7.45 -4.43
C GLY A 78 -2.04 8.96 -4.50
N THR A 79 -2.14 9.63 -3.36
CA THR A 79 -2.33 11.09 -3.27
C THR A 79 -1.31 11.80 -2.39
N LEU A 80 -0.67 11.08 -1.47
CA LEU A 80 0.34 11.66 -0.58
C LEU A 80 1.36 10.60 -0.15
N VAL A 81 2.61 10.97 -0.15
CA VAL A 81 3.71 10.18 0.42
C VAL A 81 4.54 11.10 1.29
N ASN A 82 4.69 10.76 2.55
CA ASN A 82 5.52 11.48 3.51
C ASN A 82 6.35 10.47 4.29
N VAL A 83 7.52 10.14 3.75
CA VAL A 83 8.37 9.07 4.26
C VAL A 83 9.83 9.50 4.30
N THR A 84 10.60 8.82 5.14
CA THR A 84 12.05 8.93 5.19
C THR A 84 12.69 7.72 4.51
N HIS A 85 13.93 7.85 4.10
CA HIS A 85 14.78 6.76 3.60
C HIS A 85 16.15 6.89 4.28
N ASP A 86 16.35 6.09 5.32
CA ASP A 86 17.42 6.31 6.30
C ASP A 86 18.58 5.32 6.17
N LEU A 87 18.36 4.18 5.49
CA LEU A 87 19.35 3.12 5.36
C LEU A 87 19.54 2.73 3.90
N ALA A 88 20.77 2.74 3.42
CA ALA A 88 21.11 2.24 2.09
C ALA A 88 21.10 0.70 2.08
N VAL A 89 20.49 0.12 1.05
CA VAL A 89 20.42 -1.34 0.85
C VAL A 89 21.06 -1.69 -0.49
N PRO A 90 22.07 -2.57 -0.50
CA PRO A 90 22.73 -2.97 -1.73
C PRO A 90 21.92 -3.96 -2.55
N VAL A 91 22.28 -4.10 -3.83
CA VAL A 91 21.71 -5.11 -4.74
C VAL A 91 21.87 -6.51 -4.15
N GLY A 92 20.86 -7.35 -4.35
CA GLY A 92 20.84 -8.75 -3.93
C GLY A 92 20.23 -8.99 -2.56
N LYS A 93 19.95 -7.93 -1.80
CA LYS A 93 19.34 -8.07 -0.48
C LYS A 93 17.82 -7.99 -0.58
N THR A 94 17.14 -8.65 0.36
CA THR A 94 15.67 -8.65 0.44
C THR A 94 15.21 -7.58 1.41
N VAL A 95 14.24 -6.78 0.99
CA VAL A 95 13.56 -5.80 1.85
C VAL A 95 12.08 -6.17 2.00
N ARG A 96 11.52 -5.87 3.16
CA ARG A 96 10.12 -6.13 3.50
C ARG A 96 9.41 -4.82 3.80
N CYS A 97 8.31 -4.60 3.13
CA CYS A 97 7.41 -3.48 3.45
C CYS A 97 6.22 -3.97 4.25
N GLU A 98 5.90 -3.26 5.29
CA GLU A 98 4.68 -3.44 6.08
C GLU A 98 3.83 -2.19 5.96
N SER A 99 2.52 -2.38 5.78
CA SER A 99 1.53 -1.30 5.69
C SER A 99 0.37 -1.59 6.61
N GLU A 100 -0.14 -0.55 7.27
CA GLU A 100 -1.29 -0.63 8.16
C GLU A 100 -2.22 0.54 7.88
N VAL A 101 -3.51 0.28 7.78
CA VAL A 101 -4.53 1.33 7.69
C VAL A 101 -4.68 1.97 9.08
N ILE A 102 -4.39 3.27 9.17
CA ILE A 102 -4.46 4.05 10.41
C ILE A 102 -5.57 5.09 10.38
N GLY A 103 -6.18 5.34 9.24
CA GLY A 103 -7.28 6.30 9.10
C GLY A 103 -8.12 6.02 7.87
N VAL A 104 -9.42 6.26 8.01
CA VAL A 104 -10.37 6.21 6.90
C VAL A 104 -11.29 7.42 7.05
N ASP A 105 -11.27 8.32 6.08
CA ASP A 105 -12.16 9.47 6.00
C ASP A 105 -12.86 9.44 4.65
N ARG A 106 -14.07 8.86 4.62
CA ARG A 106 -14.84 8.65 3.40
C ARG A 106 -14.03 7.82 2.38
N ARG A 107 -13.57 8.41 1.30
CA ARG A 107 -12.77 7.76 0.26
C ARG A 107 -11.26 7.87 0.46
N ARG A 108 -10.82 8.63 1.46
CA ARG A 108 -9.40 8.79 1.78
C ARG A 108 -8.97 7.75 2.79
N ILE A 109 -7.95 7.00 2.45
CA ILE A 109 -7.35 5.98 3.31
C ILE A 109 -5.94 6.43 3.66
N THR A 110 -5.61 6.46 4.94
CA THR A 110 -4.27 6.80 5.44
C THR A 110 -3.60 5.53 5.96
N PHE A 111 -2.35 5.33 5.55
CA PHE A 111 -1.52 4.19 5.92
C PHE A 111 -0.29 4.64 6.69
N ARG A 112 0.12 3.82 7.65
CA ARG A 112 1.48 3.81 8.16
C ARG A 112 2.25 2.79 7.33
N VAL A 113 3.41 3.18 6.83
CA VAL A 113 4.26 2.31 6.00
C VAL A 113 5.67 2.27 6.57
N ALA A 114 6.29 1.10 6.51
CA ALA A 114 7.68 0.92 6.94
C ALA A 114 8.34 -0.15 6.07
N VAL A 115 9.60 0.07 5.70
CA VAL A 115 10.41 -0.89 4.97
C VAL A 115 11.59 -1.30 5.85
N TYR A 116 11.83 -2.59 5.89
CA TYR A 116 12.85 -3.22 6.73
C TYR A 116 13.85 -4.00 5.88
N TYR A 117 15.10 -3.96 6.31
CA TYR A 117 16.14 -4.90 5.92
C TYR A 117 16.57 -5.67 7.18
N GLY A 118 16.14 -6.95 7.27
CA GLY A 118 16.20 -7.66 8.53
C GLY A 118 15.37 -6.94 9.61
N ASP A 119 16.00 -6.59 10.72
CA ASP A 119 15.37 -5.85 11.80
C ASP A 119 15.61 -4.33 11.71
N SER A 120 16.38 -3.90 10.73
CA SER A 120 16.71 -2.48 10.55
C SER A 120 15.66 -1.76 9.71
N ILE A 121 15.26 -0.57 10.13
CA ILE A 121 14.35 0.27 9.38
C ILE A 121 15.10 0.93 8.22
N VAL A 122 14.64 0.69 7.01
CA VAL A 122 15.16 1.32 5.78
C VAL A 122 14.51 2.68 5.57
N GLY A 123 13.21 2.74 5.75
CA GLY A 123 12.42 3.96 5.64
C GLY A 123 11.04 3.75 6.22
N GLN A 124 10.37 4.84 6.60
CA GLN A 124 9.05 4.79 7.21
C GLN A 124 8.33 6.12 7.09
N GLY A 125 7.02 6.09 7.27
CA GLY A 125 6.20 7.28 7.30
C GLY A 125 4.74 6.98 7.02
N THR A 126 4.08 7.92 6.35
CA THR A 126 2.65 7.84 6.02
C THR A 126 2.41 7.93 4.53
N HIS A 127 1.32 7.33 4.10
CA HIS A 127 0.87 7.30 2.71
C HIS A 127 -0.63 7.44 2.68
N GLU A 128 -1.16 8.22 1.75
CA GLU A 128 -2.61 8.33 1.55
C GLU A 128 -2.99 7.88 0.15
N ARG A 129 -4.13 7.21 0.08
CA ARG A 129 -4.75 6.79 -1.18
C ARG A 129 -6.22 7.22 -1.18
N PHE A 130 -6.77 7.36 -2.36
CA PHE A 130 -8.15 7.78 -2.55
C PHE A 130 -8.89 6.74 -3.39
N ILE A 131 -10.07 6.31 -2.91
CA ILE A 131 -10.92 5.35 -3.63
C ILE A 131 -11.60 6.08 -4.78
N ILE A 132 -11.47 5.52 -5.99
CA ILE A 132 -12.08 6.02 -7.20
C ILE A 132 -12.99 4.95 -7.81
N ASP A 133 -13.98 5.40 -8.60
CA ASP A 133 -14.67 4.57 -9.56
C ASP A 133 -13.80 4.55 -10.83
N GLU A 134 -13.24 3.40 -11.17
CA GLU A 134 -12.26 3.29 -12.26
C GLU A 134 -12.80 3.78 -13.60
N LYS A 135 -14.02 3.38 -13.94
CA LYS A 135 -14.65 3.77 -15.20
C LYS A 135 -14.85 5.28 -15.30
N LYS A 136 -15.45 5.89 -14.28
CA LYS A 136 -15.67 7.35 -14.23
C LYS A 136 -14.35 8.11 -14.23
N PHE A 137 -13.36 7.61 -13.51
CA PHE A 137 -12.04 8.23 -13.46
C PHE A 137 -11.37 8.24 -14.83
N ARG A 138 -11.40 7.11 -15.56
CA ARG A 138 -10.84 7.00 -16.92
C ARG A 138 -11.57 7.91 -17.91
N GLU A 139 -12.90 8.01 -17.82
CA GLU A 139 -13.71 8.88 -18.67
C GLU A 139 -13.30 10.35 -18.57
N LYS A 140 -12.91 10.81 -17.37
CA LYS A 140 -12.44 12.18 -17.15
C LYS A 140 -11.07 12.48 -17.76
N LEU A 141 -10.31 11.45 -18.11
CA LEU A 141 -8.96 11.61 -18.68
C LEU A 141 -8.98 11.76 -20.21
N GLN A 142 -10.13 11.61 -20.82
CA GLN A 142 -10.31 11.71 -22.29
C GLN A 142 -10.70 13.11 -22.74
#